data_07b4ded423b2013f6124328c4e10ac10
#
_entry.id   07b4ded423b2013f6124328c4e10ac10
#
_cell.length_a   1.000
_cell.length_b   1.000
_cell.length_c   1.000
_cell.angle_alpha   90.00
_cell.angle_beta   90.00
_cell.angle_gamma   90.00
#
_symmetry.space_group_name_H-M   'P 1'
#
loop_
_entity.id
_entity.type
_entity.pdbx_description
1 polymer ?
#
loop_
_entity_poly.entity_id
_entity_poly.type
_entity_poly.pdbx_seq_one_letter_code
_entity_poly.pdbx_strand_id
1 'polypeptide(L)'
;MTEIQFNEIKERLADWRSERGLTYENQREEFLGNVFEKVSEYFRAKDDLERVEALCDIAVFFFNAFELKFGAFSNIKRAGMIHLIDHFTSYFLEHNNKTVYNNSKDEDFEYLLIVEIEILVKNLGFDFYKCMLEKIKEIESRTGFYDERLKKFVDKICAFSKDEALSN
;
A
#
# COMPACT_ATOMS: atom_id res chain seq x y z
N MET A 1 13.85 8.66 -0.26
CA MET A 1 13.49 8.42 -1.69
C MET A 1 13.53 9.73 -2.45
N THR A 2 14.01 9.74 -3.70
CA THR A 2 14.00 10.92 -4.58
C THR A 2 12.68 11.00 -5.35
N GLU A 3 12.37 12.16 -5.94
CA GLU A 3 11.17 12.32 -6.79
C GLU A 3 11.18 11.36 -7.99
N ILE A 4 12.35 11.13 -8.60
CA ILE A 4 12.48 10.17 -9.71
C ILE A 4 12.11 8.77 -9.25
N GLN A 5 12.61 8.31 -8.11
CA GLN A 5 12.29 7.00 -7.54
C GLN A 5 10.82 6.87 -7.17
N PHE A 6 10.23 7.92 -6.61
CA PHE A 6 8.80 7.96 -6.28
C PHE A 6 7.93 7.82 -7.53
N ASN A 7 8.25 8.60 -8.58
CA ASN A 7 7.51 8.56 -9.83
C ASN A 7 7.64 7.21 -10.54
N GLU A 8 8.81 6.58 -10.51
CA GLU A 8 9.00 5.23 -11.06
C GLU A 8 8.10 4.19 -10.37
N ILE A 9 8.04 4.20 -9.02
CA ILE A 9 7.13 3.32 -8.26
C ILE A 9 5.68 3.59 -8.66
N LYS A 10 5.29 4.87 -8.68
CA LYS A 10 3.92 5.30 -9.01
C LYS A 10 3.49 4.86 -10.41
N GLU A 11 4.35 5.05 -11.41
CA GLU A 11 4.08 4.67 -12.81
C GLU A 11 3.93 3.16 -12.96
N ARG A 12 4.85 2.37 -12.43
CA ARG A 12 4.78 0.90 -12.50
C ARG A 12 3.50 0.36 -11.84
N LEU A 13 3.11 0.89 -10.68
CA LEU A 13 1.88 0.48 -10.02
C LEU A 13 0.63 0.97 -10.78
N ALA A 14 0.68 2.12 -11.46
CA ALA A 14 -0.39 2.59 -12.33
C ALA A 14 -0.57 1.68 -13.54
N ASP A 15 0.51 1.27 -14.19
CA ASP A 15 0.49 0.33 -15.31
C ASP A 15 -0.08 -1.02 -14.87
N TRP A 16 0.39 -1.55 -13.74
CA TRP A 16 -0.11 -2.79 -13.15
C TRP A 16 -1.62 -2.75 -12.87
N ARG A 17 -2.15 -1.62 -12.32
CA ARG A 17 -3.60 -1.44 -12.13
C ARG A 17 -4.34 -1.41 -13.45
N SER A 18 -3.85 -0.62 -14.41
CA SER A 18 -4.48 -0.46 -15.72
C SER A 18 -4.63 -1.77 -16.47
N GLU A 19 -3.59 -2.61 -16.48
CA GLU A 19 -3.60 -3.93 -17.12
C GLU A 19 -4.64 -4.88 -16.52
N ARG A 20 -5.04 -4.67 -15.27
CA ARG A 20 -5.97 -5.52 -14.52
C ARG A 20 -7.36 -4.91 -14.36
N GLY A 21 -7.62 -3.76 -14.99
CA GLY A 21 -8.88 -3.05 -14.87
C GLY A 21 -9.17 -2.52 -13.46
N LEU A 22 -8.12 -2.35 -12.64
CA LEU A 22 -8.24 -1.81 -11.29
C LEU A 22 -8.29 -0.28 -11.32
N THR A 23 -9.09 0.31 -10.44
CA THR A 23 -9.23 1.77 -10.28
C THR A 23 -8.90 2.18 -8.86
N TYR A 24 -8.60 3.46 -8.66
CA TYR A 24 -8.44 3.99 -7.30
C TYR A 24 -9.67 3.75 -6.41
N GLU A 25 -10.86 3.74 -7.01
CA GLU A 25 -12.11 3.56 -6.28
C GLU A 25 -12.25 2.14 -5.73
N ASN A 26 -12.06 1.11 -6.58
CA ASN A 26 -12.15 -0.26 -6.10
C ASN A 26 -11.00 -0.64 -5.15
N GLN A 27 -9.81 -0.03 -5.32
CA GLN A 27 -8.69 -0.22 -4.39
C GLN A 27 -8.94 0.44 -3.02
N ARG A 28 -9.66 1.58 -2.97
CA ARG A 28 -10.07 2.22 -1.71
C ARG A 28 -11.11 1.40 -0.93
N GLU A 29 -11.98 0.66 -1.60
CA GLU A 29 -12.97 -0.19 -0.92
C GLU A 29 -12.30 -1.25 -0.04
N GLU A 30 -11.17 -1.82 -0.48
CA GLU A 30 -10.44 -2.86 0.25
C GLU A 30 -9.33 -2.31 1.15
N PHE A 31 -8.99 -1.05 1.01
CA PHE A 31 -7.78 -0.44 1.56
C PHE A 31 -7.61 -0.67 3.06
N LEU A 32 -8.63 -0.34 3.87
CA LEU A 32 -8.54 -0.47 5.33
C LEU A 32 -8.34 -1.91 5.77
N GLY A 33 -9.09 -2.84 5.19
CA GLY A 33 -8.97 -4.27 5.50
C GLY A 33 -7.56 -4.77 5.21
N ASN A 34 -7.04 -4.44 4.03
CA ASN A 34 -5.70 -4.83 3.59
C ASN A 34 -4.60 -4.21 4.47
N VAL A 35 -4.70 -2.92 4.81
CA VAL A 35 -3.72 -2.26 5.68
C VAL A 35 -3.72 -2.87 7.09
N PHE A 36 -4.88 -3.11 7.71
CA PHE A 36 -4.94 -3.73 9.04
C PHE A 36 -4.44 -5.18 9.05
N GLU A 37 -4.63 -5.93 7.97
CA GLU A 37 -4.03 -7.24 7.81
C GLU A 37 -2.50 -7.16 7.87
N LYS A 38 -1.89 -6.25 7.09
CA LYS A 38 -0.42 -6.04 7.07
C LYS A 38 0.12 -5.45 8.38
N VAL A 39 -0.62 -4.59 9.05
CA VAL A 39 -0.30 -4.16 10.42
C VAL A 39 -0.22 -5.36 11.35
N SER A 40 -1.18 -6.29 11.27
CA SER A 40 -1.18 -7.52 12.06
C SER A 40 0.01 -8.43 11.72
N GLU A 41 0.37 -8.56 10.44
CA GLU A 41 1.55 -9.29 9.99
C GLU A 41 2.84 -8.66 10.53
N TYR A 42 2.98 -7.34 10.45
CA TYR A 42 4.13 -6.62 10.99
C TYR A 42 4.39 -6.94 12.48
N PHE A 43 3.33 -6.94 13.30
CA PHE A 43 3.48 -7.23 14.74
C PHE A 43 3.72 -8.71 15.05
N ARG A 44 3.37 -9.62 14.14
CA ARG A 44 3.61 -11.06 14.26
C ARG A 44 4.85 -11.54 13.54
N ALA A 45 5.53 -10.64 12.84
CA ALA A 45 6.72 -10.95 12.05
C ALA A 45 7.83 -11.55 12.94
N LYS A 46 8.49 -12.58 12.43
CA LYS A 46 9.55 -13.31 13.12
C LYS A 46 10.90 -12.64 13.02
N ASP A 47 11.07 -11.85 11.94
CA ASP A 47 12.30 -11.11 11.66
C ASP A 47 12.02 -9.77 11.00
N ASP A 48 13.08 -9.01 10.75
CA ASP A 48 12.97 -7.67 10.15
C ASP A 48 12.64 -7.71 8.66
N LEU A 49 12.92 -8.82 7.96
CA LEU A 49 12.55 -8.96 6.56
C LEU A 49 11.02 -9.07 6.42
N GLU A 50 10.36 -9.93 7.22
CA GLU A 50 8.90 -10.04 7.26
C GLU A 50 8.25 -8.69 7.65
N ARG A 51 8.88 -7.89 8.54
CA ARG A 51 8.39 -6.53 8.87
C ARG A 51 8.47 -5.59 7.68
N VAL A 52 9.59 -5.62 6.94
CA VAL A 52 9.78 -4.80 5.75
C VAL A 52 8.81 -5.20 4.64
N GLU A 53 8.55 -6.49 4.45
CA GLU A 53 7.55 -6.97 3.49
C GLU A 53 6.16 -6.40 3.80
N ALA A 54 5.72 -6.47 5.07
CA ALA A 54 4.45 -5.89 5.49
C ALA A 54 4.37 -4.37 5.27
N LEU A 55 5.47 -3.64 5.54
CA LEU A 55 5.56 -2.20 5.31
C LEU A 55 5.49 -1.84 3.81
N CYS A 56 6.16 -2.61 2.96
CA CYS A 56 6.10 -2.42 1.51
C CYS A 56 4.70 -2.72 0.96
N ASP A 57 4.00 -3.75 1.47
CA ASP A 57 2.62 -4.03 1.10
C ASP A 57 1.69 -2.88 1.48
N ILE A 58 1.85 -2.29 2.68
CA ILE A 58 1.09 -1.09 3.09
C ILE A 58 1.36 0.07 2.11
N ALA A 59 2.63 0.31 1.74
CA ALA A 59 2.96 1.36 0.77
C ALA A 59 2.30 1.09 -0.61
N VAL A 60 2.32 -0.15 -1.11
CA VAL A 60 1.64 -0.55 -2.35
C VAL A 60 0.15 -0.22 -2.28
N PHE A 61 -0.52 -0.48 -1.16
CA PHE A 61 -1.94 -0.15 -1.00
C PHE A 61 -2.18 1.35 -1.06
N PHE A 62 -1.29 2.18 -0.46
CA PHE A 62 -1.39 3.64 -0.59
C PHE A 62 -1.26 4.11 -2.03
N PHE A 63 -0.24 3.65 -2.76
CA PHE A 63 -0.04 4.00 -4.17
C PHE A 63 -1.18 3.54 -5.07
N ASN A 64 -1.86 2.45 -4.71
CA ASN A 64 -2.96 1.91 -5.50
C ASN A 64 -4.32 2.53 -5.16
N ALA A 65 -4.53 2.98 -3.93
CA ALA A 65 -5.79 3.55 -3.47
C ALA A 65 -5.89 5.08 -3.66
N PHE A 66 -4.74 5.79 -3.72
CA PHE A 66 -4.69 7.25 -3.74
C PHE A 66 -3.81 7.79 -4.87
N GLU A 67 -4.19 8.94 -5.41
CA GLU A 67 -3.38 9.69 -6.38
C GLU A 67 -2.30 10.48 -5.66
N LEU A 68 -1.25 9.78 -5.20
CA LEU A 68 -0.17 10.39 -4.45
C LEU A 68 0.62 11.40 -5.28
N LYS A 69 1.05 12.49 -4.64
CA LYS A 69 1.97 13.49 -5.20
C LYS A 69 3.25 13.50 -4.38
N PHE A 70 4.40 13.65 -5.06
CA PHE A 70 5.67 13.84 -4.37
C PHE A 70 5.66 15.19 -3.64
N GLY A 71 6.00 15.18 -2.37
CA GLY A 71 6.06 16.36 -1.51
C GLY A 71 7.43 16.52 -0.83
N ALA A 72 7.69 17.68 -0.24
CA ALA A 72 8.91 17.96 0.49
C ALA A 72 8.63 17.96 2.00
N PHE A 73 8.89 16.84 2.66
CA PHE A 73 8.88 16.77 4.14
C PHE A 73 10.31 16.68 4.66
N SER A 74 10.78 17.74 5.29
CA SER A 74 12.16 17.83 5.81
C SER A 74 12.31 17.52 7.30
N ASN A 75 11.22 17.38 8.06
CA ASN A 75 11.26 17.42 9.52
C ASN A 75 10.78 16.16 10.27
N ILE A 76 10.47 15.07 9.58
CA ILE A 76 10.12 13.82 10.25
C ILE A 76 11.40 13.18 10.76
N LYS A 77 11.64 13.30 12.06
CA LYS A 77 12.85 12.75 12.69
C LYS A 77 12.68 11.35 13.24
N ARG A 78 11.44 10.91 13.47
CA ARG A 78 11.10 9.60 14.03
C ARG A 78 9.78 9.14 13.46
N ALA A 79 9.74 7.91 12.99
CA ALA A 79 8.52 7.19 12.69
C ALA A 79 8.49 5.91 13.54
N GLY A 80 7.30 5.50 13.94
CA GLY A 80 7.04 4.26 14.63
C GLY A 80 5.75 3.65 14.10
N MET A 81 5.60 2.33 14.13
CA MET A 81 4.40 1.68 13.60
C MET A 81 3.12 2.21 14.28
N ILE A 82 3.17 2.55 15.56
CA ILE A 82 2.02 3.14 16.28
C ILE A 82 1.70 4.55 15.75
N HIS A 83 2.70 5.36 15.42
CA HIS A 83 2.47 6.67 14.81
C HIS A 83 1.86 6.54 13.42
N LEU A 84 2.37 5.61 12.61
CA LEU A 84 1.80 5.33 11.28
C LEU A 84 0.33 4.92 11.39
N ILE A 85 -0.03 4.05 12.34
CA ILE A 85 -1.41 3.63 12.60
C ILE A 85 -2.28 4.80 13.04
N ASP A 86 -1.79 5.64 13.94
CA ASP A 86 -2.51 6.83 14.44
C ASP A 86 -2.78 7.80 13.29
N HIS A 87 -1.77 8.09 12.47
CA HIS A 87 -1.89 9.01 11.35
C HIS A 87 -2.88 8.52 10.30
N PHE A 88 -2.79 7.27 9.83
CA PHE A 88 -3.74 6.81 8.82
C PHE A 88 -5.15 6.64 9.38
N THR A 89 -5.30 6.27 10.66
CA THR A 89 -6.62 6.16 11.30
C THR A 89 -7.27 7.53 11.43
N SER A 90 -6.50 8.55 11.84
CA SER A 90 -6.98 9.93 11.91
C SER A 90 -7.39 10.46 10.53
N TYR A 91 -6.57 10.22 9.51
CA TYR A 91 -6.89 10.58 8.13
C TYR A 91 -8.24 10.01 7.68
N PHE A 92 -8.51 8.72 7.95
CA PHE A 92 -9.79 8.11 7.58
C PHE A 92 -10.97 8.62 8.40
N LEU A 93 -10.79 8.89 9.68
CA LEU A 93 -11.85 9.48 10.52
C LEU A 93 -12.24 10.88 10.03
N GLU A 94 -11.28 11.70 9.64
CA GLU A 94 -11.51 13.04 9.13
C GLU A 94 -12.18 13.04 7.76
N HIS A 95 -11.77 12.16 6.84
CA HIS A 95 -12.34 12.09 5.49
C HIS A 95 -13.74 11.46 5.43
N ASN A 96 -14.08 10.57 6.34
CA ASN A 96 -15.43 10.01 6.47
C ASN A 96 -16.41 10.96 7.19
N ASN A 97 -15.90 11.87 8.02
CA ASN A 97 -16.70 12.91 8.67
C ASN A 97 -16.63 14.21 7.85
N LYS A 98 -17.41 14.31 6.77
CA LYS A 98 -17.51 15.46 5.84
C LYS A 98 -17.78 16.84 6.50
N THR A 99 -17.77 16.95 7.81
CA THR A 99 -18.23 18.13 8.55
C THR A 99 -17.15 18.94 9.25
N VAL A 100 -15.90 18.53 9.34
CA VAL A 100 -14.98 19.16 10.30
C VAL A 100 -13.80 19.94 9.72
N TYR A 101 -13.30 19.66 8.51
CA TYR A 101 -12.12 20.38 8.03
C TYR A 101 -12.20 20.83 6.55
N ASN A 102 -12.72 22.03 6.34
CA ASN A 102 -12.68 22.72 5.03
C ASN A 102 -11.39 23.56 4.82
N ASN A 103 -10.30 23.38 5.57
CA ASN A 103 -9.18 24.32 5.54
C ASN A 103 -7.77 23.72 5.54
N SER A 104 -7.57 22.42 5.45
CA SER A 104 -6.23 21.88 5.25
C SER A 104 -6.00 21.51 3.78
N LYS A 105 -4.85 21.91 3.25
CA LYS A 105 -4.36 21.46 1.95
C LYS A 105 -3.82 20.03 2.13
N ASP A 106 -4.72 19.04 2.18
CA ASP A 106 -4.41 17.65 2.54
C ASP A 106 -3.64 16.87 1.47
N GLU A 107 -3.27 17.53 0.35
CA GLU A 107 -2.49 16.90 -0.73
C GLU A 107 -1.12 16.38 -0.29
N ASP A 108 -0.60 16.85 0.86
CA ASP A 108 0.70 16.45 1.40
C ASP A 108 0.62 15.32 2.44
N PHE A 109 -0.56 15.05 3.01
CA PHE A 109 -0.69 14.09 4.12
C PHE A 109 -0.49 12.64 3.68
N GLU A 110 -1.00 12.28 2.53
CA GLU A 110 -0.85 10.92 1.96
C GLU A 110 0.62 10.61 1.66
N TYR A 111 1.38 11.60 1.17
CA TYR A 111 2.81 11.45 0.97
C TYR A 111 3.57 11.34 2.31
N LEU A 112 3.10 12.00 3.35
CA LEU A 112 3.66 11.88 4.71
C LEU A 112 3.67 10.42 5.18
N LEU A 113 2.60 9.66 4.95
CA LEU A 113 2.51 8.26 5.32
C LEU A 113 3.55 7.39 4.59
N ILE A 114 3.81 7.68 3.32
CA ILE A 114 4.89 7.02 2.55
C ILE A 114 6.26 7.35 3.14
N VAL A 115 6.50 8.60 3.56
CA VAL A 115 7.76 9.00 4.20
C VAL A 115 7.93 8.30 5.56
N GLU A 116 6.88 8.13 6.33
CA GLU A 116 6.94 7.38 7.60
C GLU A 116 7.27 5.90 7.37
N ILE A 117 6.68 5.26 6.35
CA ILE A 117 7.02 3.89 5.97
C ILE A 117 8.49 3.80 5.54
N GLU A 118 8.97 4.75 4.71
CA GLU A 118 10.39 4.81 4.30
C GLU A 118 11.32 4.87 5.52
N ILE A 119 11.01 5.72 6.52
CA ILE A 119 11.79 5.84 7.75
C ILE A 119 11.76 4.52 8.55
N LEU A 120 10.61 3.86 8.66
CA LEU A 120 10.48 2.57 9.34
C LEU A 120 11.35 1.50 8.68
N VAL A 121 11.30 1.37 7.36
CA VAL A 121 12.11 0.42 6.59
C VAL A 121 13.62 0.72 6.77
N LYS A 122 14.01 2.00 6.72
CA LYS A 122 15.39 2.43 6.95
C LYS A 122 15.86 2.10 8.38
N ASN A 123 15.00 2.28 9.38
CA ASN A 123 15.33 1.94 10.77
C ASN A 123 15.54 0.45 10.99
N LEU A 124 14.94 -0.41 10.15
CA LEU A 124 15.18 -1.85 10.10
C LEU A 124 16.45 -2.23 9.31
N GLY A 125 17.16 -1.25 8.74
CA GLY A 125 18.41 -1.46 8.03
C GLY A 125 18.28 -1.71 6.53
N PHE A 126 17.11 -1.46 5.94
CA PHE A 126 16.83 -1.71 4.52
C PHE A 126 16.68 -0.42 3.70
N ASP A 127 16.88 -0.54 2.39
CA ASP A 127 16.63 0.52 1.41
C ASP A 127 15.20 0.41 0.89
N PHE A 128 14.34 1.37 1.24
CA PHE A 128 12.92 1.34 0.90
C PHE A 128 12.67 1.25 -0.60
N TYR A 129 13.39 2.05 -1.41
CA TYR A 129 13.20 2.04 -2.85
C TYR A 129 13.52 0.67 -3.46
N LYS A 130 14.62 0.04 -3.05
CA LYS A 130 14.98 -1.31 -3.51
C LYS A 130 13.94 -2.34 -3.09
N CYS A 131 13.46 -2.27 -1.83
CA CYS A 131 12.42 -3.17 -1.34
C CYS A 131 11.12 -3.00 -2.13
N MET A 132 10.73 -1.75 -2.45
CA MET A 132 9.57 -1.48 -3.30
C MET A 132 9.72 -2.03 -4.71
N LEU A 133 10.90 -1.93 -5.33
CA LEU A 133 11.13 -2.50 -6.66
C LEU A 133 11.00 -4.03 -6.66
N GLU A 134 11.52 -4.72 -5.64
CA GLU A 134 11.35 -6.18 -5.52
C GLU A 134 9.88 -6.56 -5.27
N LYS A 135 9.19 -5.81 -4.40
CA LYS A 135 7.75 -6.01 -4.16
C LYS A 135 6.93 -5.81 -5.44
N ILE A 136 7.22 -4.78 -6.23
CA ILE A 136 6.54 -4.54 -7.50
C ILE A 136 6.78 -5.68 -8.49
N LYS A 137 8.01 -6.19 -8.61
CA LYS A 137 8.30 -7.36 -9.45
C LYS A 137 7.49 -8.59 -9.03
N GLU A 138 7.36 -8.81 -7.72
CA GLU A 138 6.54 -9.90 -7.18
C GLU A 138 5.08 -9.75 -7.62
N ILE A 139 4.46 -8.58 -7.42
CA ILE A 139 3.05 -8.37 -7.77
C ILE A 139 2.81 -8.32 -9.28
N GLU A 140 3.75 -7.83 -10.08
CA GLU A 140 3.71 -7.88 -11.55
C GLU A 140 3.73 -9.33 -12.07
N SER A 141 4.42 -10.23 -11.37
CA SER A 141 4.45 -11.65 -11.72
C SER A 141 3.13 -12.39 -11.43
N ARG A 142 2.27 -11.86 -10.57
CA ARG A 142 0.98 -12.45 -10.23
C ARG A 142 0.00 -12.23 -11.39
N THR A 143 -0.66 -13.30 -11.83
CA THR A 143 -1.72 -13.24 -12.82
C THR A 143 -3.08 -13.35 -12.14
N GLY A 144 -4.01 -12.46 -12.45
CA GLY A 144 -5.32 -12.44 -11.83
C GLY A 144 -6.27 -11.44 -12.48
N PHE A 145 -7.42 -11.25 -11.90
CA PHE A 145 -8.42 -10.27 -12.31
C PHE A 145 -9.22 -9.80 -11.10
N TYR A 146 -9.83 -8.63 -11.21
CA TYR A 146 -10.74 -8.15 -10.19
C TYR A 146 -12.12 -8.80 -10.36
N ASP A 147 -12.61 -9.46 -9.31
CA ASP A 147 -13.97 -10.05 -9.30
C ASP A 147 -14.94 -9.05 -8.66
N GLU A 148 -15.82 -8.48 -9.49
CA GLU A 148 -16.82 -7.49 -9.08
C GLU A 148 -17.80 -8.00 -8.02
N ARG A 149 -18.10 -9.29 -7.99
CA ARG A 149 -19.00 -9.88 -6.99
C ARG A 149 -18.34 -10.04 -5.63
N LEU A 150 -17.06 -10.42 -5.66
CA LEU A 150 -16.25 -10.60 -4.46
C LEU A 150 -15.60 -9.30 -4.02
N LYS A 151 -15.63 -8.26 -4.86
CA LYS A 151 -14.98 -6.96 -4.67
C LYS A 151 -13.51 -7.10 -4.26
N LYS A 152 -12.79 -8.02 -4.91
CA LYS A 152 -11.37 -8.26 -4.66
C LYS A 152 -10.64 -8.79 -5.87
N PHE A 153 -9.32 -8.62 -5.85
CA PHE A 153 -8.44 -9.27 -6.83
C PHE A 153 -8.36 -10.77 -6.56
N VAL A 154 -8.60 -11.58 -7.60
CA VAL A 154 -8.54 -13.04 -7.53
C VAL A 154 -7.39 -13.54 -8.41
N ASP A 155 -6.48 -14.30 -7.81
CA ASP A 155 -5.34 -14.90 -8.49
C ASP A 155 -5.79 -16.04 -9.43
N LYS A 156 -5.35 -16.05 -10.69
CA LYS A 156 -5.68 -17.11 -11.65
C LYS A 156 -5.22 -18.49 -11.18
N ILE A 157 -4.14 -18.56 -10.43
CA ILE A 157 -3.61 -19.83 -9.91
C ILE A 157 -4.61 -20.49 -8.93
N CYS A 158 -5.34 -19.69 -8.15
CA CYS A 158 -6.37 -20.23 -7.25
C CYS A 158 -7.62 -20.74 -7.96
N ALA A 159 -7.93 -20.23 -9.16
CA ALA A 159 -9.08 -20.69 -9.94
C ALA A 159 -8.83 -22.08 -10.55
N PHE A 160 -7.65 -22.36 -11.05
CA PHE A 160 -7.31 -23.67 -11.63
C PHE A 160 -7.26 -24.81 -10.61
N SER A 161 -6.81 -24.52 -9.38
CA SER A 161 -6.74 -25.56 -8.33
C SER A 161 -8.09 -26.01 -7.80
N LYS A 162 -9.16 -25.22 -8.00
CA LYS A 162 -10.53 -25.59 -7.59
C LYS A 162 -11.25 -26.44 -8.63
N ASP A 163 -11.00 -26.20 -9.91
CA ASP A 163 -11.62 -26.98 -10.98
C ASP A 163 -11.02 -28.37 -11.11
N GLU A 164 -9.73 -28.56 -10.82
CA GLU A 164 -9.09 -29.88 -10.77
C GLU A 164 -9.54 -30.72 -9.55
N ALA A 165 -9.90 -30.08 -8.44
CA ALA A 165 -10.37 -30.78 -7.23
C ALA A 165 -11.84 -31.26 -7.34
N LEU A 166 -12.61 -30.78 -8.33
CA LEU A 166 -14.00 -31.11 -8.55
C LEU A 166 -14.22 -32.14 -9.70
N SER A 167 -13.12 -32.58 -10.33
CA SER A 167 -13.19 -33.53 -11.48
C SER A 167 -12.71 -34.96 -11.16
N ASN A 168 -12.83 -35.40 -9.89
CA ASN A 168 -12.67 -36.83 -9.49
C ASN A 168 -13.88 -37.31 -8.73
#